data_3b2e031d9e1bdfa53c64bfc34c982c48
#
_entry.id   3b2e031d9e1bdfa53c64bfc34c982c48
#
_cell.length_a   1.000
_cell.length_b   1.000
_cell.length_c   1.000
_cell.angle_alpha   90.00
_cell.angle_beta   90.00
_cell.angle_gamma   90.00
#
_symmetry.space_group_name_H-M   'P 1'
#
loop_
_entity.id
_entity.type
_entity.pdbx_description
1 polymer ?
#
loop_
_entity_poly.entity_id
_entity_poly.type
_entity_poly.pdbx_seq_one_letter_code
_entity_poly.pdbx_strand_id
1 'polypeptide(L)'
;MPDASLPGLHHITALSGDAQDTLDFYVRVLGLRRVKTTVNFDDPTTHHLYYGDATGRPGTVLTFFPWPRAASGRAGAGMVNAVAFAVPEGSLSEWEAHLSEHGIEVDEDERFGESLLRVADPSGLPLELVATADHADATPWTNGSVPATLAIRGFHAPSLPVFADDRTVALFTDVFDWSRTGTEGDRVRLKAPGTGVGTTVDLLVRDRHPSGRMGPGMVHHIAFRAPDAEAQQTWQAALREHGLKVTDVKDRHYFRSIYFRDPDWTSGLLFEIATDGPGFLVDESEEALGDALTLPPHLESRREDLEGTLPTLTSPPTTLD
;
A
#
# COMPACT_ATOMS: atom_id res chain seq x y z
N MET A 1 1.28 -20.30 -18.72
CA MET A 1 1.11 -19.74 -17.37
C MET A 1 2.42 -19.88 -16.64
N PRO A 2 2.87 -18.88 -15.89
CA PRO A 2 4.02 -19.07 -15.01
C PRO A 2 3.75 -20.21 -14.02
N ASP A 3 4.76 -21.02 -13.75
CA ASP A 3 4.65 -22.06 -12.69
C ASP A 3 4.58 -21.45 -11.27
N ALA A 4 4.81 -20.14 -11.14
CA ALA A 4 4.76 -19.39 -9.90
C ALA A 4 3.56 -18.44 -9.89
N SER A 5 2.68 -18.58 -8.91
CA SER A 5 1.58 -17.63 -8.67
C SER A 5 2.09 -16.29 -8.13
N LEU A 6 1.29 -15.22 -8.26
CA LEU A 6 1.50 -13.98 -7.49
C LEU A 6 0.86 -14.16 -6.10
N PRO A 7 1.65 -14.34 -5.03
CA PRO A 7 1.13 -14.79 -3.74
C PRO A 7 0.41 -13.70 -2.94
N GLY A 8 0.33 -12.47 -3.46
CA GLY A 8 -0.34 -11.36 -2.81
C GLY A 8 0.26 -9.99 -3.14
N LEU A 9 -0.05 -9.00 -2.32
CA LEU A 9 0.46 -7.65 -2.42
C LEU A 9 1.87 -7.55 -1.82
N HIS A 10 2.71 -6.71 -2.43
CA HIS A 10 4.00 -6.31 -1.88
C HIS A 10 3.84 -5.01 -1.08
N HIS A 11 3.43 -3.94 -1.74
CA HIS A 11 3.21 -2.62 -1.13
C HIS A 11 2.13 -1.85 -1.89
N ILE A 12 1.67 -0.75 -1.29
CA ILE A 12 0.80 0.23 -1.94
C ILE A 12 1.49 1.58 -1.83
N THR A 13 1.58 2.33 -2.93
CA THR A 13 2.16 3.67 -2.96
C THR A 13 1.06 4.70 -3.19
N ALA A 14 0.99 5.71 -2.34
CA ALA A 14 0.03 6.80 -2.42
C ALA A 14 0.72 8.16 -2.53
N LEU A 15 -0.05 9.18 -2.86
CA LEU A 15 0.36 10.58 -2.82
C LEU A 15 -0.23 11.22 -1.58
N SER A 16 0.58 11.95 -0.83
CA SER A 16 0.13 12.75 0.29
C SER A 16 0.37 14.24 0.06
N GLY A 17 -0.23 15.09 0.88
CA GLY A 17 0.04 16.52 0.91
C GLY A 17 1.33 16.81 1.67
N ASP A 18 1.20 17.10 2.96
CA ASP A 18 2.35 17.38 3.83
C ASP A 18 3.03 16.09 4.32
N ALA A 19 4.37 16.11 4.35
CA ALA A 19 5.16 14.95 4.75
C ALA A 19 5.14 14.73 6.27
N GLN A 20 5.08 15.81 7.08
CA GLN A 20 5.02 15.71 8.52
C GLN A 20 3.64 15.24 9.00
N ASP A 21 2.56 15.77 8.41
CA ASP A 21 1.20 15.31 8.71
C ASP A 21 1.05 13.82 8.38
N THR A 22 1.64 13.38 7.27
CA THR A 22 1.67 11.97 6.87
C THR A 22 2.41 11.12 7.91
N LEU A 23 3.61 11.56 8.33
CA LEU A 23 4.40 10.88 9.34
C LEU A 23 3.65 10.77 10.67
N ASP A 24 3.08 11.88 11.14
CA ASP A 24 2.37 11.92 12.41
C ASP A 24 1.14 11.00 12.40
N PHE A 25 0.38 10.99 11.31
CA PHE A 25 -0.80 10.14 11.21
C PHE A 25 -0.45 8.64 11.19
N TYR A 26 0.47 8.23 10.32
CA TYR A 26 0.77 6.79 10.18
C TYR A 26 1.57 6.22 11.35
N VAL A 27 2.38 7.03 12.04
CA VAL A 27 3.16 6.59 13.20
C VAL A 27 2.40 6.78 14.51
N ARG A 28 1.78 7.95 14.76
CA ARG A 28 1.14 8.24 16.04
C ARG A 28 -0.31 7.77 16.12
N VAL A 29 -1.08 7.93 15.03
CA VAL A 29 -2.50 7.56 15.05
C VAL A 29 -2.67 6.09 14.69
N LEU A 30 -2.05 5.61 13.60
CA LEU A 30 -2.19 4.22 13.19
C LEU A 30 -1.18 3.26 13.81
N GLY A 31 -0.13 3.76 14.47
CA GLY A 31 0.85 2.94 15.17
C GLY A 31 1.74 2.10 14.26
N LEU A 32 1.85 2.44 12.96
CA LEU A 32 2.78 1.78 12.05
C LEU A 32 4.21 2.21 12.31
N ARG A 33 5.18 1.35 12.01
CA ARG A 33 6.57 1.74 11.99
C ARG A 33 6.89 2.53 10.72
N ARG A 34 7.62 3.64 10.82
CA ARG A 34 8.33 4.21 9.68
C ARG A 34 9.53 3.33 9.39
N VAL A 35 9.45 2.54 8.32
CA VAL A 35 10.49 1.55 7.98
C VAL A 35 11.57 2.08 7.03
N LYS A 36 11.28 3.19 6.33
CA LYS A 36 12.28 3.86 5.49
C LYS A 36 11.93 5.32 5.27
N THR A 37 12.95 6.18 5.31
CA THR A 37 12.94 7.55 4.83
C THR A 37 13.97 7.68 3.71
N THR A 38 13.52 7.88 2.48
CA THR A 38 14.39 8.07 1.31
C THR A 38 13.80 9.12 0.36
N VAL A 39 14.27 9.17 -0.87
CA VAL A 39 13.75 10.04 -1.92
C VAL A 39 13.06 9.26 -3.02
N ASN A 40 12.19 9.90 -3.76
CA ASN A 40 11.68 9.35 -5.01
C ASN A 40 12.82 9.27 -6.03
N PHE A 41 13.18 8.07 -6.48
CA PHE A 41 14.32 7.86 -7.39
C PHE A 41 14.11 8.44 -8.79
N ASP A 42 12.86 8.71 -9.17
CA ASP A 42 12.52 9.37 -10.43
C ASP A 42 12.46 10.92 -10.27
N ASP A 43 12.27 11.42 -9.02
CA ASP A 43 12.33 12.86 -8.63
C ASP A 43 12.94 13.02 -7.24
N PRO A 44 14.27 13.07 -7.09
CA PRO A 44 14.94 13.08 -5.79
C PRO A 44 14.68 14.33 -4.92
N THR A 45 13.96 15.32 -5.42
CA THR A 45 13.52 16.48 -4.64
C THR A 45 12.26 16.22 -3.79
N THR A 46 11.73 15.00 -3.86
CA THR A 46 10.55 14.56 -3.12
C THR A 46 10.92 13.39 -2.22
N HIS A 47 10.50 13.44 -0.95
CA HIS A 47 10.61 12.27 -0.05
C HIS A 47 9.89 11.05 -0.61
N HIS A 48 10.38 9.88 -0.27
CA HIS A 48 9.66 8.61 -0.35
C HIS A 48 9.64 7.99 1.05
N LEU A 49 8.48 8.00 1.67
CA LEU A 49 8.26 7.56 3.05
C LEU A 49 7.58 6.20 3.04
N TYR A 50 8.03 5.28 3.88
CA TYR A 50 7.50 3.93 3.96
C TYR A 50 7.05 3.62 5.39
N TYR A 51 5.82 3.12 5.52
CA TYR A 51 5.23 2.71 6.80
C TYR A 51 4.77 1.26 6.71
N GLY A 52 5.00 0.48 7.75
CA GLY A 52 4.65 -0.94 7.73
C GLY A 52 4.74 -1.59 9.10
N ASP A 53 4.95 -2.90 9.10
CA ASP A 53 5.25 -3.66 10.31
C ASP A 53 6.68 -3.44 10.81
N ALA A 54 7.17 -4.31 11.69
CA ALA A 54 8.49 -4.17 12.32
C ALA A 54 9.66 -4.04 11.33
N THR A 55 9.60 -4.66 10.15
CA THR A 55 10.69 -4.69 9.17
C THR A 55 10.27 -4.31 7.75
N GLY A 56 9.01 -3.95 7.54
CA GLY A 56 8.48 -3.61 6.22
C GLY A 56 8.30 -4.82 5.30
N ARG A 57 7.72 -5.91 5.84
CA ARG A 57 7.50 -7.12 5.05
C ARG A 57 6.47 -6.90 3.95
N PRO A 58 6.57 -7.62 2.81
CA PRO A 58 5.54 -7.62 1.78
C PRO A 58 4.14 -7.85 2.35
N GLY A 59 3.15 -7.09 1.86
CA GLY A 59 1.77 -7.12 2.36
C GLY A 59 1.48 -6.19 3.54
N THR A 60 2.49 -5.45 4.05
CA THR A 60 2.31 -4.52 5.17
C THR A 60 2.66 -3.07 4.84
N VAL A 61 3.35 -2.81 3.74
CA VAL A 61 4.02 -1.54 3.46
C VAL A 61 3.14 -0.58 2.66
N LEU A 62 2.71 0.51 3.30
CA LEU A 62 2.10 1.67 2.63
C LEU A 62 3.16 2.77 2.48
N THR A 63 3.35 3.27 1.25
CA THR A 63 4.39 4.26 0.95
C THR A 63 3.80 5.56 0.41
N PHE A 64 4.54 6.67 0.56
CA PHE A 64 4.05 7.98 0.16
C PHE A 64 5.09 8.81 -0.60
N PHE A 65 4.60 9.49 -1.64
CA PHE A 65 5.24 10.66 -2.24
C PHE A 65 4.50 11.93 -1.78
N PRO A 66 5.06 12.76 -0.89
CA PRO A 66 4.44 14.01 -0.48
C PRO A 66 4.49 15.06 -1.60
N TRP A 67 3.31 15.58 -2.00
CA TRP A 67 3.16 16.63 -3.01
C TRP A 67 2.40 17.85 -2.44
N PRO A 68 2.99 18.62 -1.51
CA PRO A 68 2.29 19.64 -0.72
C PRO A 68 1.71 20.79 -1.55
N ARG A 69 2.19 20.97 -2.80
CA ARG A 69 1.74 22.05 -3.71
C ARG A 69 0.76 21.54 -4.76
N ALA A 70 0.47 20.26 -4.81
CA ALA A 70 -0.45 19.70 -5.79
C ALA A 70 -1.90 19.90 -5.33
N ALA A 71 -2.80 20.02 -6.31
CA ALA A 71 -4.23 19.99 -5.99
C ALA A 71 -4.63 18.59 -5.51
N SER A 72 -5.47 18.51 -4.48
CA SER A 72 -5.98 17.26 -3.93
C SER A 72 -6.51 16.33 -5.01
N GLY A 73 -6.27 15.05 -4.87
CA GLY A 73 -6.79 14.03 -5.75
C GLY A 73 -8.32 13.92 -5.71
N ARG A 74 -8.87 13.08 -6.54
CA ARG A 74 -10.30 12.75 -6.52
C ARG A 74 -10.48 11.29 -6.90
N ALA A 75 -11.16 10.55 -6.05
CA ALA A 75 -11.52 9.15 -6.31
C ALA A 75 -12.35 8.99 -7.58
N GLY A 76 -12.18 7.88 -8.27
CA GLY A 76 -12.90 7.57 -9.51
C GLY A 76 -12.15 6.55 -10.37
N ALA A 77 -12.51 6.47 -11.63
CA ALA A 77 -11.86 5.59 -12.60
C ALA A 77 -10.34 5.80 -12.61
N GLY A 78 -9.58 4.72 -12.53
CA GLY A 78 -8.12 4.72 -12.50
C GLY A 78 -7.48 5.02 -11.15
N MET A 79 -8.27 5.15 -10.08
CA MET A 79 -7.79 5.36 -8.71
C MET A 79 -8.23 4.21 -7.82
N VAL A 80 -7.43 3.84 -6.83
CA VAL A 80 -7.86 2.93 -5.76
C VAL A 80 -8.85 3.68 -4.87
N ASN A 81 -9.96 3.02 -4.53
CA ASN A 81 -11.05 3.67 -3.79
C ASN A 81 -10.79 3.73 -2.29
N ALA A 82 -10.17 2.69 -1.74
CA ALA A 82 -9.78 2.64 -0.33
C ALA A 82 -8.65 1.62 -0.10
N VAL A 83 -7.87 1.81 0.96
CA VAL A 83 -6.88 0.84 1.45
C VAL A 83 -7.38 0.27 2.76
N ALA A 84 -7.62 -1.03 2.82
CA ALA A 84 -8.06 -1.70 4.03
C ALA A 84 -6.89 -2.41 4.74
N PHE A 85 -6.82 -2.20 6.05
CA PHE A 85 -5.89 -2.87 6.97
C PHE A 85 -6.62 -3.90 7.81
N ALA A 86 -5.98 -5.02 8.07
CA ALA A 86 -6.44 -6.03 9.02
C ALA A 86 -6.09 -5.61 10.45
N VAL A 87 -7.08 -5.60 11.33
CA VAL A 87 -6.93 -5.40 12.78
C VAL A 87 -7.50 -6.61 13.54
N PRO A 88 -7.12 -6.82 14.80
CA PRO A 88 -7.62 -7.94 15.60
C PRO A 88 -9.15 -7.98 15.67
N GLU A 89 -9.73 -9.16 15.62
CA GLU A 89 -11.16 -9.36 15.87
C GLU A 89 -11.56 -8.80 17.25
N GLY A 90 -12.69 -8.07 17.31
CA GLY A 90 -13.19 -7.43 18.53
C GLY A 90 -12.51 -6.13 18.92
N SER A 91 -11.52 -5.62 18.14
CA SER A 91 -10.77 -4.40 18.48
C SER A 91 -11.43 -3.08 18.02
N LEU A 92 -12.53 -3.11 17.24
CA LEU A 92 -13.07 -1.91 16.59
C LEU A 92 -13.54 -0.84 17.56
N SER A 93 -14.17 -1.22 18.69
CA SER A 93 -14.62 -0.23 19.69
C SER A 93 -13.45 0.50 20.37
N GLU A 94 -12.31 -0.18 20.56
CA GLU A 94 -11.09 0.44 21.09
C GLU A 94 -10.43 1.32 20.01
N TRP A 95 -10.46 0.89 18.75
CA TRP A 95 -10.01 1.70 17.62
C TRP A 95 -10.84 2.96 17.45
N GLU A 96 -12.19 2.87 17.54
CA GLU A 96 -13.07 4.03 17.47
C GLU A 96 -12.77 5.05 18.57
N ALA A 97 -12.60 4.59 19.81
CA ALA A 97 -12.20 5.45 20.92
C ALA A 97 -10.84 6.13 20.66
N HIS A 98 -9.83 5.36 20.26
CA HIS A 98 -8.48 5.85 19.96
C HIS A 98 -8.48 6.90 18.81
N LEU A 99 -9.20 6.63 17.72
CA LEU A 99 -9.31 7.56 16.58
C LEU A 99 -10.03 8.85 16.98
N SER A 100 -11.10 8.73 17.79
CA SER A 100 -11.87 9.87 18.33
C SER A 100 -11.01 10.78 19.22
N GLU A 101 -10.14 10.20 20.07
CA GLU A 101 -9.18 10.94 20.89
C GLU A 101 -8.18 11.75 20.04
N HIS A 102 -7.90 11.30 18.83
CA HIS A 102 -7.08 12.00 17.86
C HIS A 102 -7.88 12.94 16.92
N GLY A 103 -9.19 13.10 17.16
CA GLY A 103 -10.06 13.97 16.37
C GLY A 103 -10.36 13.44 14.97
N ILE A 104 -10.22 12.14 14.73
CA ILE A 104 -10.51 11.50 13.46
C ILE A 104 -11.99 11.07 13.44
N GLU A 105 -12.70 11.48 12.39
CA GLU A 105 -14.08 11.05 12.15
C GLU A 105 -14.09 9.59 11.69
N VAL A 106 -15.03 8.81 12.23
CA VAL A 106 -15.14 7.37 11.98
C VAL A 106 -16.55 7.04 11.52
N ASP A 107 -16.65 6.27 10.44
CA ASP A 107 -17.91 5.64 9.99
C ASP A 107 -17.81 4.12 10.15
N GLU A 108 -18.82 3.49 10.74
CA GLU A 108 -18.95 2.03 10.78
C GLU A 108 -19.52 1.49 9.47
N ASP A 109 -19.06 0.31 9.05
CA ASP A 109 -19.59 -0.41 7.89
C ASP A 109 -19.42 -1.93 8.07
N GLU A 110 -20.04 -2.71 7.20
CA GLU A 110 -19.89 -4.16 7.15
C GLU A 110 -19.78 -4.63 5.70
N ARG A 111 -18.88 -5.59 5.44
CA ARG A 111 -18.69 -6.20 4.13
C ARG A 111 -18.35 -7.68 4.26
N PHE A 112 -18.97 -8.53 3.46
CA PHE A 112 -18.74 -9.99 3.49
C PHE A 112 -18.87 -10.58 4.90
N GLY A 113 -19.71 -9.97 5.78
CA GLY A 113 -19.83 -10.34 7.18
C GLY A 113 -18.67 -9.89 8.08
N GLU A 114 -17.78 -9.04 7.60
CA GLU A 114 -16.67 -8.44 8.35
C GLU A 114 -17.02 -7.00 8.75
N SER A 115 -17.03 -6.70 10.04
CA SER A 115 -17.20 -5.34 10.55
C SER A 115 -15.94 -4.52 10.32
N LEU A 116 -16.10 -3.25 10.00
CA LEU A 116 -14.98 -2.34 9.73
C LEU A 116 -15.27 -0.89 10.14
N LEU A 117 -14.20 -0.12 10.33
CA LEU A 117 -14.25 1.34 10.47
C LEU A 117 -13.68 2.00 9.24
N ARG A 118 -14.36 3.04 8.71
CA ARG A 118 -13.87 3.90 7.64
C ARG A 118 -13.35 5.21 8.20
N VAL A 119 -12.16 5.59 7.79
CA VAL A 119 -11.51 6.84 8.16
C VAL A 119 -10.83 7.46 6.94
N ALA A 120 -10.36 8.68 7.05
CA ALA A 120 -9.52 9.30 6.04
C ALA A 120 -8.20 9.78 6.68
N ASP A 121 -7.10 9.65 5.93
CA ASP A 121 -5.84 10.25 6.31
C ASP A 121 -5.87 11.78 6.15
N PRO A 122 -4.88 12.55 6.64
CA PRO A 122 -4.84 14.02 6.50
C PRO A 122 -4.91 14.53 5.06
N SER A 123 -4.58 13.72 4.08
CA SER A 123 -4.65 14.04 2.64
C SER A 123 -5.98 13.65 2.01
N GLY A 124 -6.87 12.97 2.76
CA GLY A 124 -8.16 12.47 2.29
C GLY A 124 -8.08 11.09 1.65
N LEU A 125 -7.00 10.31 1.85
CA LEU A 125 -6.95 8.91 1.42
C LEU A 125 -7.93 8.09 2.25
N PRO A 126 -8.93 7.42 1.63
CA PRO A 126 -9.84 6.57 2.36
C PRO A 126 -9.12 5.31 2.88
N LEU A 127 -9.23 5.08 4.18
CA LEU A 127 -8.68 3.92 4.86
C LEU A 127 -9.79 3.15 5.57
N GLU A 128 -9.58 1.86 5.72
CA GLU A 128 -10.51 0.96 6.39
C GLU A 128 -9.76 0.07 7.38
N LEU A 129 -10.27 -0.05 8.60
CA LEU A 129 -9.78 -0.98 9.61
C LEU A 129 -10.78 -2.13 9.69
N VAL A 130 -10.41 -3.29 9.20
CA VAL A 130 -11.27 -4.48 9.11
C VAL A 130 -10.95 -5.44 10.24
N ALA A 131 -11.92 -5.70 11.11
CA ALA A 131 -11.76 -6.67 12.20
C ALA A 131 -11.82 -8.09 11.65
N THR A 132 -10.73 -8.84 11.81
CA THR A 132 -10.65 -10.21 11.31
C THR A 132 -9.82 -11.11 12.21
N ALA A 133 -10.24 -12.38 12.32
CA ALA A 133 -9.45 -13.44 12.93
C ALA A 133 -8.33 -13.92 12.01
N ASP A 134 -8.44 -13.66 10.70
CA ASP A 134 -7.38 -13.95 9.74
C ASP A 134 -6.11 -13.18 10.12
N HIS A 135 -4.94 -13.74 9.77
CA HIS A 135 -3.63 -13.12 10.04
C HIS A 135 -3.26 -13.01 11.54
N ALA A 136 -3.84 -13.86 12.40
CA ALA A 136 -3.52 -13.89 13.83
C ALA A 136 -2.04 -14.20 14.09
N ASP A 137 -1.36 -14.86 13.16
CA ASP A 137 0.07 -15.19 13.17
C ASP A 137 0.97 -14.07 12.59
N ALA A 138 0.39 -12.96 12.13
CA ALA A 138 1.18 -11.80 11.71
C ALA A 138 1.99 -11.23 12.88
N THR A 139 3.17 -10.67 12.57
CA THR A 139 4.03 -10.00 13.56
C THR A 139 3.99 -8.49 13.32
N PRO A 140 2.97 -7.79 13.86
CA PRO A 140 2.84 -6.35 13.69
C PRO A 140 3.94 -5.58 14.43
N TRP A 141 4.04 -4.28 14.16
CA TRP A 141 4.84 -3.41 15.00
C TRP A 141 4.11 -3.15 16.32
N THR A 142 4.76 -3.46 17.44
CA THR A 142 4.17 -3.39 18.79
C THR A 142 4.88 -2.39 19.71
N ASN A 143 5.93 -1.72 19.22
CA ASN A 143 6.67 -0.70 19.97
C ASN A 143 6.24 0.72 19.52
N GLY A 144 5.07 0.85 18.87
CA GLY A 144 4.50 2.12 18.44
C GLY A 144 3.58 2.73 19.49
N SER A 145 2.83 3.76 19.06
CA SER A 145 1.85 4.49 19.87
C SER A 145 0.56 3.70 20.15
N VAL A 146 0.32 2.60 19.43
CA VAL A 146 -0.89 1.79 19.54
C VAL A 146 -0.56 0.50 20.29
N PRO A 147 -1.39 0.07 21.29
CA PRO A 147 -1.18 -1.18 22.01
C PRO A 147 -1.13 -2.39 21.07
N ALA A 148 -0.34 -3.40 21.44
CA ALA A 148 -0.21 -4.63 20.64
C ALA A 148 -1.55 -5.34 20.36
N THR A 149 -2.53 -5.17 21.26
CA THR A 149 -3.90 -5.70 21.12
C THR A 149 -4.70 -5.03 20.01
N LEU A 150 -4.30 -3.84 19.56
CA LEU A 150 -4.92 -3.09 18.46
C LEU A 150 -4.04 -3.09 17.19
N ALA A 151 -2.78 -3.47 17.29
CA ALA A 151 -1.80 -3.27 16.23
C ALA A 151 -2.26 -3.79 14.86
N ILE A 152 -2.11 -2.95 13.83
CA ILE A 152 -2.39 -3.29 12.43
C ILE A 152 -1.49 -4.45 12.00
N ARG A 153 -2.10 -5.49 11.42
CA ARG A 153 -1.41 -6.72 11.01
C ARG A 153 -0.84 -6.65 9.59
N GLY A 154 -1.36 -5.77 8.75
CA GLY A 154 -0.99 -5.56 7.35
C GLY A 154 -2.23 -5.27 6.51
N PHE A 155 -2.11 -5.35 5.18
CA PHE A 155 -3.25 -5.13 4.30
C PHE A 155 -4.28 -6.24 4.42
N HIS A 156 -5.57 -5.83 4.51
CA HIS A 156 -6.69 -6.74 4.34
C HIS A 156 -7.06 -6.80 2.85
N ALA A 157 -7.64 -5.74 2.30
CA ALA A 157 -8.00 -5.67 0.90
C ALA A 157 -8.07 -4.22 0.39
N PRO A 158 -7.28 -3.80 -0.60
CA PRO A 158 -7.57 -2.58 -1.32
C PRO A 158 -8.83 -2.73 -2.17
N SER A 159 -9.58 -1.63 -2.34
CA SER A 159 -10.78 -1.57 -3.17
C SER A 159 -10.49 -0.87 -4.50
N LEU A 160 -10.64 -1.57 -5.62
CA LEU A 160 -10.30 -1.10 -6.95
C LEU A 160 -11.57 -0.89 -7.80
N PRO A 161 -11.90 0.34 -8.23
CA PRO A 161 -12.98 0.58 -9.17
C PRO A 161 -12.58 0.11 -10.56
N VAL A 162 -13.32 -0.84 -11.10
CA VAL A 162 -13.14 -1.42 -12.43
C VAL A 162 -14.44 -1.39 -13.23
N PHE A 163 -14.33 -1.44 -14.55
CA PHE A 163 -15.51 -1.46 -15.41
C PHE A 163 -16.07 -2.88 -15.57
N ALA A 164 -17.33 -2.97 -15.96
CA ALA A 164 -18.08 -4.23 -16.05
C ALA A 164 -17.74 -5.09 -17.28
N ASP A 165 -16.62 -4.83 -17.96
CA ASP A 165 -16.18 -5.62 -19.12
C ASP A 165 -15.37 -6.88 -18.75
N ASP A 166 -15.23 -7.14 -17.46
CA ASP A 166 -14.58 -8.31 -16.85
C ASP A 166 -13.09 -8.53 -17.18
N ARG A 167 -12.44 -7.63 -17.95
CA ARG A 167 -11.01 -7.80 -18.32
C ARG A 167 -10.09 -7.73 -17.12
N THR A 168 -10.37 -6.86 -16.16
CA THR A 168 -9.60 -6.79 -14.92
C THR A 168 -9.85 -8.01 -14.05
N VAL A 169 -11.10 -8.47 -13.95
CA VAL A 169 -11.43 -9.73 -13.25
C VAL A 169 -10.65 -10.88 -13.89
N ALA A 170 -10.68 -11.00 -15.23
CA ALA A 170 -9.95 -12.03 -15.98
C ALA A 170 -8.42 -11.93 -15.78
N LEU A 171 -7.84 -10.73 -15.66
CA LEU A 171 -6.42 -10.57 -15.32
C LEU A 171 -6.10 -11.26 -13.99
N PHE A 172 -6.93 -11.06 -12.96
CA PHE A 172 -6.71 -11.69 -11.67
C PHE A 172 -6.98 -13.19 -11.71
N THR A 173 -8.08 -13.66 -12.33
CA THR A 173 -8.47 -15.06 -12.29
C THR A 173 -7.69 -15.93 -13.28
N ASP A 174 -7.50 -15.45 -14.50
CA ASP A 174 -6.99 -16.27 -15.60
C ASP A 174 -5.47 -16.10 -15.78
N VAL A 175 -4.92 -14.93 -15.35
CA VAL A 175 -3.48 -14.65 -15.49
C VAL A 175 -2.76 -14.79 -14.16
N PHE A 176 -3.27 -14.19 -13.07
CA PHE A 176 -2.63 -14.27 -11.74
C PHE A 176 -3.01 -15.51 -10.94
N ASP A 177 -3.98 -16.31 -11.43
CA ASP A 177 -4.50 -17.50 -10.74
C ASP A 177 -5.11 -17.21 -9.36
N TRP A 178 -5.74 -16.03 -9.23
CA TRP A 178 -6.45 -15.66 -8.02
C TRP A 178 -7.89 -16.20 -8.06
N SER A 179 -8.38 -16.65 -6.91
CA SER A 179 -9.72 -17.22 -6.80
C SER A 179 -10.75 -16.16 -6.43
N ARG A 180 -11.92 -16.19 -7.08
CA ARG A 180 -13.09 -15.42 -6.65
C ARG A 180 -13.70 -16.09 -5.42
N THR A 181 -13.69 -15.38 -4.27
CA THR A 181 -14.16 -15.91 -2.98
C THR A 181 -15.52 -15.39 -2.56
N GLY A 182 -16.00 -14.28 -3.16
CA GLY A 182 -17.30 -13.70 -2.83
C GLY A 182 -17.76 -12.66 -3.81
N THR A 183 -19.05 -12.33 -3.71
CA THR A 183 -19.67 -11.18 -4.39
C THR A 183 -20.72 -10.59 -3.48
N GLU A 184 -20.66 -9.29 -3.27
CA GLU A 184 -21.63 -8.52 -2.49
C GLU A 184 -21.94 -7.21 -3.22
N GLY A 185 -23.18 -7.08 -3.70
CA GLY A 185 -23.58 -5.98 -4.57
C GLY A 185 -22.71 -5.90 -5.84
N ASP A 186 -22.05 -4.77 -6.02
CA ASP A 186 -21.10 -4.51 -7.12
C ASP A 186 -19.64 -4.86 -6.78
N ARG A 187 -19.41 -5.47 -5.62
CA ARG A 187 -18.07 -5.84 -5.13
C ARG A 187 -17.79 -7.31 -5.38
N VAL A 188 -16.66 -7.59 -6.00
CA VAL A 188 -16.13 -8.94 -6.24
C VAL A 188 -14.84 -9.09 -5.44
N ARG A 189 -14.79 -10.05 -4.50
CA ARG A 189 -13.60 -10.36 -3.72
C ARG A 189 -12.76 -11.43 -4.40
N LEU A 190 -11.48 -11.14 -4.59
CA LEU A 190 -10.48 -12.03 -5.17
C LEU A 190 -9.39 -12.31 -4.14
N LYS A 191 -8.95 -13.56 -4.08
CA LYS A 191 -7.93 -14.01 -3.14
C LYS A 191 -6.79 -14.73 -3.88
N ALA A 192 -5.56 -14.31 -3.55
CA ALA A 192 -4.34 -14.96 -4.00
C ALA A 192 -4.21 -16.37 -3.40
N PRO A 193 -3.48 -17.28 -4.05
CA PRO A 193 -3.24 -18.64 -3.53
C PRO A 193 -2.33 -18.65 -2.29
N GLY A 194 -1.68 -17.53 -1.96
CA GLY A 194 -0.84 -17.39 -0.77
C GLY A 194 -1.63 -17.36 0.54
N THR A 195 -0.91 -17.42 1.65
CA THR A 195 -1.43 -17.21 3.01
C THR A 195 -0.82 -15.95 3.61
N GLY A 196 -1.47 -15.37 4.62
CA GLY A 196 -0.99 -14.17 5.31
C GLY A 196 -1.66 -12.89 4.82
N VAL A 197 -1.10 -11.76 5.24
CA VAL A 197 -1.62 -10.42 4.93
C VAL A 197 -1.43 -10.05 3.46
N GLY A 198 -2.30 -9.17 2.95
CA GLY A 198 -2.20 -8.67 1.57
C GLY A 198 -2.57 -9.69 0.49
N THR A 199 -3.29 -10.75 0.83
CA THR A 199 -3.69 -11.79 -0.14
C THR A 199 -5.05 -11.55 -0.78
N THR A 200 -5.73 -10.45 -0.47
CA THR A 200 -7.08 -10.17 -0.94
C THR A 200 -7.15 -8.82 -1.66
N VAL A 201 -8.00 -8.75 -2.69
CA VAL A 201 -8.36 -7.51 -3.40
C VAL A 201 -9.86 -7.50 -3.63
N ASP A 202 -10.51 -6.37 -3.43
CA ASP A 202 -11.92 -6.16 -3.75
C ASP A 202 -12.05 -5.31 -5.01
N LEU A 203 -12.70 -5.83 -6.05
CA LEU A 203 -13.02 -5.09 -7.27
C LEU A 203 -14.43 -4.51 -7.16
N LEU A 204 -14.57 -3.19 -7.39
CA LEU A 204 -15.86 -2.49 -7.50
C LEU A 204 -16.26 -2.45 -8.97
N VAL A 205 -17.08 -3.40 -9.39
CA VAL A 205 -17.44 -3.65 -10.80
C VAL A 205 -18.68 -2.85 -11.16
N ARG A 206 -18.54 -1.81 -11.98
CA ARG A 206 -19.65 -0.92 -12.38
C ARG A 206 -19.54 -0.54 -13.85
N ASP A 207 -20.67 -0.30 -14.51
CA ASP A 207 -20.70 0.22 -15.88
C ASP A 207 -20.11 1.63 -15.99
N ARG A 208 -20.12 2.39 -14.90
CA ARG A 208 -19.63 3.78 -14.85
C ARG A 208 -18.98 4.09 -13.52
N HIS A 209 -17.86 4.78 -13.60
CA HIS A 209 -17.22 5.44 -12.47
C HIS A 209 -17.03 6.93 -12.77
N PRO A 210 -17.09 7.83 -11.77
CA PRO A 210 -16.69 9.21 -11.97
C PRO A 210 -15.22 9.25 -12.42
N SER A 211 -14.83 10.28 -13.16
CA SER A 211 -13.43 10.46 -13.53
C SER A 211 -12.58 10.74 -12.30
N GLY A 212 -11.56 9.90 -12.07
CA GLY A 212 -10.54 10.13 -11.05
C GLY A 212 -9.58 11.26 -11.45
N ARG A 213 -8.87 11.80 -10.49
CA ARG A 213 -7.74 12.71 -10.69
C ARG A 213 -6.64 12.39 -9.70
N MET A 214 -5.43 12.12 -10.20
CA MET A 214 -4.25 11.90 -9.39
C MET A 214 -3.90 13.16 -8.59
N GLY A 215 -3.49 12.98 -7.35
CA GLY A 215 -3.07 14.02 -6.43
C GLY A 215 -3.05 13.52 -4.98
N PRO A 216 -2.69 14.37 -4.01
CA PRO A 216 -2.74 14.01 -2.60
C PRO A 216 -4.06 13.36 -2.20
N GLY A 217 -4.00 12.31 -1.40
CA GLY A 217 -5.14 11.48 -1.00
C GLY A 217 -5.50 10.37 -1.99
N MET A 218 -4.66 10.11 -3.02
CA MET A 218 -4.90 9.02 -3.98
C MET A 218 -3.75 8.03 -4.01
N VAL A 219 -4.08 6.76 -4.23
CA VAL A 219 -3.09 5.71 -4.49
C VAL A 219 -2.50 5.90 -5.89
N HIS A 220 -1.18 5.91 -5.98
CA HIS A 220 -0.43 5.98 -7.22
C HIS A 220 -0.37 4.63 -7.93
N HIS A 221 -0.06 3.56 -7.20
CA HIS A 221 -0.03 2.19 -7.72
C HIS A 221 -0.16 1.15 -6.60
N ILE A 222 -0.50 -0.07 -7.03
CA ILE A 222 -0.47 -1.27 -6.19
C ILE A 222 0.61 -2.18 -6.73
N ALA A 223 1.48 -2.66 -5.85
CA ALA A 223 2.51 -3.65 -6.16
C ALA A 223 2.13 -5.05 -5.67
N PHE A 224 2.18 -6.01 -6.58
CA PHE A 224 2.11 -7.44 -6.27
C PHE A 224 3.51 -7.97 -6.00
N ARG A 225 3.62 -9.02 -5.20
CA ARG A 225 4.91 -9.59 -4.83
C ARG A 225 5.34 -10.71 -5.78
N ALA A 226 6.62 -10.74 -6.10
CA ALA A 226 7.30 -11.88 -6.68
C ALA A 226 8.40 -12.33 -5.71
N PRO A 227 8.57 -13.63 -5.44
CA PRO A 227 9.55 -14.08 -4.44
C PRO A 227 10.98 -13.70 -4.82
N ASP A 228 11.30 -13.62 -6.10
CA ASP A 228 12.64 -13.30 -6.60
C ASP A 228 12.64 -12.73 -8.02
N ALA A 229 13.83 -12.45 -8.55
CA ALA A 229 14.02 -11.88 -9.87
C ALA A 229 13.64 -12.84 -11.02
N GLU A 230 13.76 -14.14 -10.84
CA GLU A 230 13.40 -15.16 -11.84
C GLU A 230 11.89 -15.24 -12.00
N ALA A 231 11.16 -15.28 -10.88
CA ALA A 231 9.71 -15.22 -10.87
C ALA A 231 9.21 -13.92 -11.49
N GLN A 232 9.82 -12.75 -11.17
CA GLN A 232 9.45 -11.48 -11.76
C GLN A 232 9.64 -11.46 -13.28
N GLN A 233 10.76 -11.99 -13.81
CA GLN A 233 11.01 -12.08 -15.25
C GLN A 233 9.99 -12.99 -15.94
N THR A 234 9.65 -14.10 -15.31
CA THR A 234 8.62 -15.02 -15.79
C THR A 234 7.27 -14.31 -15.90
N TRP A 235 6.89 -13.53 -14.91
CA TRP A 235 5.70 -12.69 -14.93
C TRP A 235 5.76 -11.59 -15.99
N GLN A 236 6.92 -10.95 -16.18
CA GLN A 236 7.09 -9.96 -17.23
C GLN A 236 6.82 -10.53 -18.62
N ALA A 237 7.35 -11.73 -18.91
CA ALA A 237 7.11 -12.44 -20.16
C ALA A 237 5.63 -12.80 -20.34
N ALA A 238 5.01 -13.39 -19.34
CA ALA A 238 3.60 -13.78 -19.36
C ALA A 238 2.66 -12.60 -19.61
N LEU A 239 2.85 -11.48 -18.92
CA LEU A 239 2.04 -10.28 -19.11
C LEU A 239 2.19 -9.69 -20.53
N ARG A 240 3.42 -9.74 -21.10
CA ARG A 240 3.65 -9.32 -22.49
C ARG A 240 2.97 -10.25 -23.49
N GLU A 241 2.96 -11.56 -23.24
CA GLU A 241 2.23 -12.54 -24.06
C GLU A 241 0.71 -12.32 -24.02
N HIS A 242 0.17 -11.81 -22.89
CA HIS A 242 -1.22 -11.39 -22.77
C HIS A 242 -1.49 -10.00 -23.37
N GLY A 243 -0.51 -9.42 -24.07
CA GLY A 243 -0.66 -8.14 -24.78
C GLY A 243 -0.52 -6.89 -23.91
N LEU A 244 -0.11 -7.02 -22.65
CA LEU A 244 0.12 -5.87 -21.77
C LEU A 244 1.46 -5.21 -22.05
N LYS A 245 1.50 -3.88 -21.97
CA LYS A 245 2.74 -3.11 -22.07
C LYS A 245 3.42 -3.09 -20.70
N VAL A 246 4.48 -3.90 -20.56
CA VAL A 246 5.25 -4.02 -19.32
C VAL A 246 6.60 -3.34 -19.51
N THR A 247 7.00 -2.51 -18.54
CA THR A 247 8.31 -1.83 -18.54
C THR A 247 9.46 -2.83 -18.47
N ASP A 248 10.66 -2.36 -18.75
CA ASP A 248 11.88 -3.06 -18.35
C ASP A 248 11.98 -3.04 -16.82
N VAL A 249 12.80 -3.97 -16.28
CA VAL A 249 13.05 -4.05 -14.85
C VAL A 249 13.74 -2.78 -14.37
N LYS A 250 13.18 -2.16 -13.33
CA LYS A 250 13.75 -1.01 -12.64
C LYS A 250 14.32 -1.45 -11.29
N ASP A 251 15.56 -1.09 -11.02
CA ASP A 251 16.15 -1.25 -9.69
C ASP A 251 15.63 -0.14 -8.78
N ARG A 252 14.99 -0.53 -7.68
CA ARG A 252 14.48 0.37 -6.65
C ARG A 252 15.28 0.27 -5.35
N HIS A 253 16.48 -0.26 -5.41
CA HIS A 253 17.41 -0.48 -4.30
C HIS A 253 16.91 -1.53 -3.29
N TYR A 254 15.70 -1.41 -2.78
CA TYR A 254 15.08 -2.31 -1.81
C TYR A 254 14.37 -3.51 -2.45
N PHE A 255 14.03 -3.39 -3.71
CA PHE A 255 13.37 -4.40 -4.56
C PHE A 255 13.55 -4.04 -6.04
N ARG A 256 13.27 -4.98 -6.91
CA ARG A 256 13.20 -4.75 -8.35
C ARG A 256 11.75 -4.67 -8.78
N SER A 257 11.44 -3.82 -9.76
CA SER A 257 10.07 -3.52 -10.16
C SER A 257 9.87 -3.58 -11.65
N ILE A 258 8.73 -4.11 -12.06
CA ILE A 258 8.16 -3.94 -13.39
C ILE A 258 6.79 -3.32 -13.27
N TYR A 259 6.41 -2.45 -14.21
CA TYR A 259 5.15 -1.72 -14.17
C TYR A 259 4.32 -2.01 -15.40
N PHE A 260 3.00 -2.08 -15.22
CA PHE A 260 2.03 -2.21 -16.29
C PHE A 260 0.70 -1.58 -15.88
N ARG A 261 -0.17 -1.32 -16.84
CA ARG A 261 -1.50 -0.80 -16.53
C ARG A 261 -2.53 -1.89 -16.66
N ASP A 262 -3.60 -1.73 -15.89
CA ASP A 262 -4.83 -2.50 -16.01
C ASP A 262 -5.21 -2.63 -17.50
N PRO A 263 -5.65 -3.82 -17.95
CA PRO A 263 -6.12 -4.04 -19.31
C PRO A 263 -7.33 -3.18 -19.69
N ASP A 264 -8.08 -2.69 -18.72
CA ASP A 264 -9.10 -1.69 -18.92
C ASP A 264 -8.48 -0.29 -18.99
N TRP A 265 -8.24 0.18 -20.21
CA TRP A 265 -7.63 1.51 -20.47
C TRP A 265 -8.39 2.67 -19.83
N THR A 266 -9.66 2.47 -19.53
CA THR A 266 -10.52 3.53 -18.98
C THR A 266 -10.36 3.64 -17.46
N SER A 267 -9.97 2.58 -16.76
CA SER A 267 -9.66 2.63 -15.32
C SER A 267 -8.29 3.26 -15.05
N GLY A 268 -7.31 2.99 -15.91
CA GLY A 268 -5.98 3.58 -15.83
C GLY A 268 -5.15 3.17 -14.61
N LEU A 269 -5.59 2.17 -13.84
CA LEU A 269 -4.88 1.64 -12.66
C LEU A 269 -3.43 1.24 -13.03
N LEU A 270 -2.48 1.73 -12.26
CA LEU A 270 -1.08 1.35 -12.40
C LEU A 270 -0.78 0.20 -11.43
N PHE A 271 -0.31 -0.89 -12.00
CA PHE A 271 0.15 -2.06 -11.26
C PHE A 271 1.67 -2.20 -11.36
N GLU A 272 2.23 -2.80 -10.34
CA GLU A 272 3.64 -3.15 -10.23
C GLU A 272 3.76 -4.62 -9.86
N ILE A 273 4.83 -5.29 -10.27
CA ILE A 273 5.30 -6.52 -9.64
C ILE A 273 6.68 -6.25 -9.07
N ALA A 274 6.80 -6.32 -7.74
CA ALA A 274 8.02 -6.08 -6.98
C ALA A 274 8.58 -7.40 -6.42
N THR A 275 9.92 -7.54 -6.41
CA THR A 275 10.57 -8.68 -5.75
C THR A 275 10.55 -8.51 -4.23
N ASP A 276 10.46 -9.61 -3.49
CA ASP A 276 10.47 -9.57 -2.01
C ASP A 276 11.78 -9.03 -1.40
N GLY A 277 12.88 -9.10 -2.13
CA GLY A 277 14.18 -8.68 -1.64
C GLY A 277 14.94 -7.75 -2.60
N PRO A 278 16.02 -7.16 -2.05
CA PRO A 278 16.73 -7.44 -0.79
C PRO A 278 16.03 -6.94 0.49
N GLY A 279 15.01 -6.06 0.39
CA GLY A 279 14.31 -5.51 1.54
C GLY A 279 15.03 -4.33 2.22
N PHE A 280 14.40 -3.76 3.27
CA PHE A 280 14.85 -2.50 3.86
C PHE A 280 16.08 -2.63 4.78
N LEU A 281 16.43 -3.86 5.18
CA LEU A 281 17.61 -4.12 6.02
C LEU A 281 18.93 -4.11 5.25
N VAL A 282 18.90 -3.81 3.94
CA VAL A 282 20.10 -3.81 3.08
C VAL A 282 21.09 -2.68 3.45
N ASP A 283 20.59 -1.60 4.02
CA ASP A 283 21.36 -0.38 4.30
C ASP A 283 21.12 0.22 5.70
N GLU A 284 20.21 -0.34 6.48
CA GLU A 284 19.96 0.03 7.88
C GLU A 284 19.80 -1.21 8.75
N SER A 285 20.20 -1.13 10.04
CA SER A 285 19.88 -2.18 11.00
C SER A 285 18.39 -2.19 11.36
N GLU A 286 17.89 -3.31 11.86
CA GLU A 286 16.47 -3.42 12.23
C GLU A 286 16.07 -2.36 13.27
N GLU A 287 16.94 -2.06 14.23
CA GLU A 287 16.67 -1.06 15.27
C GLU A 287 16.57 0.35 14.72
N ALA A 288 17.36 0.69 13.69
CA ALA A 288 17.49 2.03 13.12
C ALA A 288 16.61 2.28 11.89
N LEU A 289 15.78 1.29 11.49
CA LEU A 289 14.95 1.42 10.29
C LEU A 289 14.12 2.71 10.29
N GLY A 290 14.31 3.52 9.24
CA GLY A 290 13.56 4.73 8.98
C GLY A 290 14.00 5.96 9.77
N ASP A 291 14.96 5.87 10.68
CA ASP A 291 15.37 6.98 11.55
C ASP A 291 16.09 8.09 10.79
N ALA A 292 16.86 7.74 9.77
CA ALA A 292 17.62 8.70 8.97
C ALA A 292 17.18 8.72 7.49
N LEU A 293 17.55 9.80 6.79
CA LEU A 293 17.44 9.84 5.33
C LEU A 293 18.48 8.87 4.74
N THR A 294 18.00 7.83 4.08
CA THR A 294 18.84 6.87 3.36
C THR A 294 18.80 7.17 1.86
N LEU A 295 19.95 7.21 1.22
CA LEU A 295 20.05 7.45 -0.22
C LEU A 295 20.65 6.24 -0.92
N PRO A 296 20.17 5.89 -2.13
CA PRO A 296 20.84 4.86 -2.92
C PRO A 296 22.25 5.34 -3.32
N PRO A 297 23.23 4.45 -3.55
CA PRO A 297 24.64 4.82 -3.78
C PRO A 297 24.86 5.88 -4.87
N HIS A 298 24.04 5.89 -5.92
CA HIS A 298 24.17 6.86 -7.02
C HIS A 298 23.70 8.29 -6.65
N LEU A 299 22.98 8.48 -5.56
CA LEU A 299 22.52 9.77 -5.05
C LEU A 299 23.33 10.28 -3.86
N GLU A 300 24.21 9.47 -3.26
CA GLU A 300 24.98 9.86 -2.07
C GLU A 300 25.85 11.11 -2.29
N SER A 301 26.40 11.29 -3.49
CA SER A 301 27.17 12.50 -3.82
C SER A 301 26.34 13.79 -3.82
N ARG A 302 25.02 13.68 -3.77
CA ARG A 302 24.07 14.81 -3.73
C ARG A 302 23.40 14.98 -2.35
N ARG A 303 23.86 14.26 -1.33
CA ARG A 303 23.23 14.23 -0.01
C ARG A 303 22.99 15.64 0.57
N GLU A 304 24.03 16.47 0.62
CA GLU A 304 23.95 17.81 1.18
C GLU A 304 22.92 18.69 0.46
N ASP A 305 22.88 18.64 -0.88
CA ASP A 305 21.90 19.36 -1.69
C ASP A 305 20.47 18.86 -1.45
N LEU A 306 20.30 17.53 -1.33
CA LEU A 306 19.00 16.92 -1.12
C LEU A 306 18.47 17.19 0.28
N GLU A 307 19.29 17.06 1.32
CA GLU A 307 18.94 17.40 2.70
C GLU A 307 18.58 18.88 2.85
N GLY A 308 19.25 19.78 2.10
CA GLY A 308 18.94 21.21 2.08
C GLY A 308 17.62 21.55 1.33
N THR A 309 17.12 20.64 0.49
CA THR A 309 15.91 20.86 -0.32
C THR A 309 14.67 20.18 0.27
N LEU A 310 14.85 19.00 0.85
CA LEU A 310 13.75 18.21 1.42
C LEU A 310 13.22 18.86 2.72
N PRO A 311 11.91 18.81 2.97
CA PRO A 311 11.37 19.20 4.27
C PRO A 311 11.98 18.38 5.40
N THR A 312 12.39 19.04 6.48
CA THR A 312 12.86 18.36 7.68
C THR A 312 11.68 17.65 8.35
N LEU A 313 11.87 16.37 8.68
CA LEU A 313 10.88 15.56 9.39
C LEU A 313 11.30 15.40 10.87
N THR A 314 10.37 15.66 11.76
CA THR A 314 10.56 15.42 13.20
C THR A 314 9.88 14.12 13.57
N SER A 315 10.66 13.12 14.00
CA SER A 315 10.10 11.85 14.47
C SER A 315 9.19 12.12 15.68
N PRO A 316 7.94 11.65 15.66
CA PRO A 316 7.08 11.73 16.83
C PRO A 316 7.68 10.86 17.96
N PRO A 317 7.48 11.22 19.23
CA PRO A 317 7.86 10.37 20.34
C PRO A 317 7.16 9.00 20.22
N THR A 318 7.91 7.93 20.44
CA THR A 318 7.44 6.54 20.33
C THR A 318 6.70 6.05 21.57
N THR A 319 6.62 6.87 22.63
CA THR A 319 5.92 6.53 23.89
C THR A 319 4.71 7.47 24.08
N LEU A 320 3.59 6.87 24.45
CA LEU A 320 2.49 7.60 25.10
C LEU A 320 3.01 8.05 26.47
N ASP A 321 3.25 9.36 26.65
CA ASP A 321 3.46 9.94 27.98
C ASP A 321 2.10 10.00 28.73
#